data_8900fa291610dc3df5f159a48226378b
#
_entry.id   8900fa291610dc3df5f159a48226378b
#
_cell.length_a   1.000
_cell.length_b   1.000
_cell.length_c   1.000
_cell.angle_alpha   90.00
_cell.angle_beta   90.00
_cell.angle_gamma   90.00
#
_symmetry.space_group_name_H-M   'P 1'
#
loop_
_entity.id
_entity.type
_entity.pdbx_description
1 polymer ?
#
loop_
_entity_poly.entity_id
_entity_poly.type
_entity_poly.pdbx_seq_one_letter_code
_entity_poly.pdbx_strand_id
1 'polypeptide(L)'
;MRKWLGLLIVLVSFLSLPAFADRSFLVDADWLSAEKGKNTKLVVLEVRYHPHRYFTIGHIPGAIQVQRFKDLGDNDGRSIMLFPSKEKFESTLRGWGVNDDSTLVLYDDSRSALAARLYYLLDLYGFDMSRVKLLDGGAQEWSGFNELTKVATAAPEAGKVTLKQAKRQYYVEWQQVYDEVLSRRDPNVVLIDARPHDMYTGKVIKHSVQGGHIPGAINVVSLDGADGQTQKWFDVERLAALYKQAAKDKTIYLYCHDGFRMSLGWVQLKSLGYRDVRVLNGGWGIWDRAFTLPVVTGETPFDEEFAL
;
A
#
# COMPACT_ATOMS: atom_id res chain seq x y z
N MET A 1 -16.08 -15.33 -68.29
CA MET A 1 -16.07 -16.10 -67.03
C MET A 1 -15.18 -15.39 -66.04
N ARG A 2 -15.75 -14.61 -65.10
CA ARG A 2 -15.05 -13.90 -64.08
C ARG A 2 -15.06 -14.73 -62.80
N LYS A 3 -13.90 -15.22 -62.37
CA LYS A 3 -13.72 -15.94 -61.09
C LYS A 3 -13.63 -14.92 -59.96
N TRP A 4 -14.60 -14.96 -59.06
CA TRP A 4 -14.55 -14.23 -57.78
C TRP A 4 -13.73 -15.05 -56.78
N LEU A 5 -12.57 -14.51 -56.32
CA LEU A 5 -11.85 -15.03 -55.18
C LEU A 5 -12.46 -14.37 -53.92
N GLY A 6 -13.17 -15.15 -53.13
CA GLY A 6 -13.63 -14.71 -51.81
C GLY A 6 -12.47 -14.73 -50.84
N LEU A 7 -12.15 -13.56 -50.29
CA LEU A 7 -11.16 -13.40 -49.22
C LEU A 7 -11.83 -13.76 -47.89
N LEU A 8 -11.44 -14.90 -47.33
CA LEU A 8 -11.89 -15.33 -45.99
C LEU A 8 -11.06 -14.57 -44.94
N ILE A 9 -11.64 -13.54 -44.32
CA ILE A 9 -11.03 -12.84 -43.16
C ILE A 9 -11.31 -13.69 -41.93
N VAL A 10 -10.29 -14.39 -41.45
CA VAL A 10 -10.33 -15.08 -40.15
C VAL A 10 -10.13 -14.00 -39.04
N LEU A 11 -11.21 -13.65 -38.37
CA LEU A 11 -11.15 -12.85 -37.16
C LEU A 11 -10.56 -13.72 -36.04
N VAL A 12 -9.27 -13.55 -35.75
CA VAL A 12 -8.66 -14.11 -34.54
C VAL A 12 -9.06 -13.23 -33.39
N SER A 13 -10.12 -13.62 -32.68
CA SER A 13 -10.44 -13.05 -31.37
C SER A 13 -9.33 -13.41 -30.38
N PHE A 14 -8.48 -12.45 -30.05
CA PHE A 14 -7.59 -12.60 -28.90
C PHE A 14 -8.45 -12.66 -27.63
N LEU A 15 -8.76 -13.86 -27.17
CA LEU A 15 -9.20 -14.10 -25.82
C LEU A 15 -8.07 -13.62 -24.89
N SER A 16 -8.22 -12.42 -24.32
CA SER A 16 -7.37 -11.98 -23.24
C SER A 16 -7.59 -12.94 -22.08
N LEU A 17 -6.61 -13.81 -21.84
CA LEU A 17 -6.57 -14.62 -20.63
C LEU A 17 -6.70 -13.67 -19.44
N PRO A 18 -7.51 -14.00 -18.42
CA PRO A 18 -7.56 -13.21 -17.19
C PRO A 18 -6.14 -13.12 -16.65
N ALA A 19 -5.66 -11.91 -16.42
CA ALA A 19 -4.39 -11.71 -15.75
C ALA A 19 -4.51 -12.40 -14.38
N PHE A 20 -3.79 -13.51 -14.20
CA PHE A 20 -3.74 -14.20 -12.92
C PHE A 20 -3.21 -13.21 -11.88
N ALA A 21 -3.87 -13.17 -10.72
CA ALA A 21 -3.39 -12.38 -9.60
C ALA A 21 -1.97 -12.85 -9.22
N ASP A 22 -0.99 -11.95 -9.36
CA ASP A 22 0.38 -12.25 -8.97
C ASP A 22 0.57 -11.96 -7.49
N ARG A 23 0.75 -13.00 -6.69
CA ARG A 23 1.00 -12.96 -5.26
C ARG A 23 2.35 -13.57 -4.88
N SER A 24 3.26 -13.72 -5.82
CA SER A 24 4.63 -14.25 -5.62
C SER A 24 5.47 -13.41 -4.65
N PHE A 25 5.00 -12.21 -4.33
CA PHE A 25 5.61 -11.34 -3.32
C PHE A 25 5.23 -11.73 -1.87
N LEU A 26 4.15 -12.51 -1.66
CA LEU A 26 3.81 -13.04 -0.33
C LEU A 26 4.62 -14.31 -0.07
N VAL A 27 5.24 -14.37 1.11
CA VAL A 27 6.03 -15.51 1.56
C VAL A 27 5.63 -15.90 2.99
N ASP A 28 5.85 -17.14 3.37
CA ASP A 28 5.61 -17.65 4.71
C ASP A 28 6.90 -17.70 5.56
N ALA A 29 6.76 -18.16 6.81
CA ALA A 29 7.87 -18.28 7.74
C ALA A 29 8.88 -19.34 7.32
N ASP A 30 8.44 -20.43 6.68
CA ASP A 30 9.32 -21.51 6.21
C ASP A 30 10.22 -21.02 5.09
N TRP A 31 9.66 -20.29 4.12
CA TRP A 31 10.43 -19.66 3.06
C TRP A 31 11.47 -18.69 3.63
N LEU A 32 11.07 -17.81 4.56
CA LEU A 32 12.00 -16.85 5.17
C LEU A 32 13.10 -17.56 5.97
N SER A 33 12.76 -18.60 6.73
CA SER A 33 13.72 -19.38 7.49
C SER A 33 14.78 -20.03 6.55
N ALA A 34 14.33 -20.59 5.43
CA ALA A 34 15.22 -21.17 4.42
C ALA A 34 16.12 -20.13 3.75
N GLU A 35 15.59 -18.93 3.44
CA GLU A 35 16.36 -17.84 2.85
C GLU A 35 17.41 -17.29 3.82
N LYS A 36 17.09 -17.13 5.11
CA LYS A 36 18.06 -16.67 6.14
C LYS A 36 19.29 -17.57 6.23
N GLY A 37 19.16 -18.86 5.95
CA GLY A 37 20.27 -19.81 6.00
C GLY A 37 21.24 -19.76 4.81
N LYS A 38 20.84 -19.15 3.69
CA LYS A 38 21.60 -19.24 2.42
C LYS A 38 21.78 -17.91 1.67
N ASN A 39 20.87 -16.94 1.84
CA ASN A 39 20.89 -15.70 1.06
C ASN A 39 21.65 -14.59 1.79
N THR A 40 22.90 -14.37 1.40
CA THR A 40 23.78 -13.34 2.00
C THR A 40 23.36 -11.90 1.65
N LYS A 41 22.43 -11.72 0.69
CA LYS A 41 21.90 -10.41 0.29
C LYS A 41 20.52 -10.13 0.91
N LEU A 42 20.07 -10.99 1.82
CA LEU A 42 18.80 -10.85 2.49
C LEU A 42 18.84 -9.73 3.53
N VAL A 43 17.91 -8.80 3.44
CA VAL A 43 17.67 -7.76 4.45
C VAL A 43 16.23 -7.90 4.93
N VAL A 44 16.04 -8.14 6.22
CA VAL A 44 14.72 -8.26 6.84
C VAL A 44 14.39 -6.94 7.56
N LEU A 45 13.26 -6.34 7.21
CA LEU A 45 12.83 -5.02 7.68
C LEU A 45 11.52 -5.12 8.43
N GLU A 46 11.51 -4.68 9.71
CA GLU A 46 10.35 -4.70 10.57
C GLU A 46 9.73 -3.31 10.71
N VAL A 47 8.45 -3.17 10.38
CA VAL A 47 7.69 -1.95 10.61
C VAL A 47 6.64 -2.20 11.69
N ARG A 48 6.78 -1.61 12.90
CA ARG A 48 5.81 -1.81 13.98
C ARG A 48 4.96 -0.60 14.29
N TYR A 49 3.71 -0.88 14.70
CA TYR A 49 2.81 0.16 15.18
C TYR A 49 3.39 0.83 16.43
N HIS A 50 3.90 0.04 17.37
CA HIS A 50 4.58 0.50 18.57
C HIS A 50 6.07 0.11 18.53
N PRO A 51 6.99 1.02 18.20
CA PRO A 51 8.40 0.70 17.99
C PRO A 51 9.07 -0.02 19.19
N HIS A 52 8.66 0.29 20.45
CA HIS A 52 9.20 -0.36 21.63
C HIS A 52 8.97 -1.88 21.67
N ARG A 53 7.95 -2.40 20.94
CA ARG A 53 7.66 -3.83 20.86
C ARG A 53 8.76 -4.64 20.20
N TYR A 54 9.61 -4.00 19.41
CA TYR A 54 10.81 -4.63 18.85
C TYR A 54 11.69 -5.23 19.96
N PHE A 55 11.81 -4.54 21.10
CA PHE A 55 12.60 -4.97 22.24
C PHE A 55 11.78 -5.70 23.32
N THR A 56 10.53 -5.34 23.52
CA THR A 56 9.73 -5.87 24.64
C THR A 56 9.05 -7.19 24.29
N ILE A 57 8.51 -7.34 23.08
CA ILE A 57 7.93 -8.58 22.55
C ILE A 57 9.00 -9.39 21.85
N GLY A 58 9.84 -8.77 21.05
CA GLY A 58 10.88 -9.38 20.23
C GLY A 58 10.61 -9.22 18.74
N HIS A 59 11.60 -9.51 17.94
CA HIS A 59 11.61 -9.39 16.48
C HIS A 59 12.30 -10.60 15.84
N ILE A 60 12.15 -10.76 14.54
CA ILE A 60 12.86 -11.81 13.77
C ILE A 60 14.37 -11.58 13.90
N PRO A 61 15.18 -12.58 14.32
CA PRO A 61 16.62 -12.41 14.47
C PRO A 61 17.26 -11.81 13.22
N GLY A 62 18.02 -10.73 13.39
CA GLY A 62 18.66 -9.99 12.31
C GLY A 62 17.76 -8.98 11.58
N ALA A 63 16.49 -8.85 11.94
CA ALA A 63 15.63 -7.83 11.38
C ALA A 63 16.03 -6.43 11.84
N ILE A 64 15.98 -5.47 10.93
CA ILE A 64 16.24 -4.05 11.19
C ILE A 64 14.92 -3.36 11.49
N GLN A 65 14.90 -2.57 12.57
CA GLN A 65 13.73 -1.80 12.95
C GLN A 65 13.56 -0.57 12.06
N VAL A 66 12.38 -0.46 11.43
CA VAL A 66 11.94 0.70 10.67
C VAL A 66 11.06 1.59 11.55
N GLN A 67 11.43 2.85 11.68
CA GLN A 67 10.64 3.84 12.40
C GLN A 67 9.62 4.50 11.47
N ARG A 68 8.40 3.99 11.46
CA ARG A 68 7.37 4.26 10.45
C ARG A 68 7.17 5.74 10.09
N PHE A 69 7.15 6.65 11.04
CA PHE A 69 6.94 8.09 10.77
C PHE A 69 8.22 8.82 10.38
N LYS A 70 9.37 8.40 10.92
CA LYS A 70 10.67 9.00 10.61
C LYS A 70 11.18 8.55 9.25
N ASP A 71 11.08 7.24 8.98
CA ASP A 71 11.76 6.61 7.85
C ASP A 71 10.88 6.53 6.60
N LEU A 72 9.53 6.39 6.77
CA LEU A 72 8.59 6.15 5.69
C LEU A 72 7.74 7.36 5.30
N GLY A 73 8.09 8.53 5.79
CA GLY A 73 7.39 9.77 5.48
C GLY A 73 8.25 10.99 5.65
N ASP A 74 7.77 12.09 5.13
CA ASP A 74 8.27 13.42 5.42
C ASP A 74 7.17 14.21 6.11
N ASN A 75 7.48 14.69 7.31
CA ASN A 75 6.52 15.46 8.09
C ASN A 75 6.89 16.94 7.92
N ASP A 76 6.01 17.69 7.32
CA ASP A 76 6.19 19.13 7.08
C ASP A 76 5.96 20.01 8.33
N GLY A 77 5.96 19.41 9.51
CA GLY A 77 5.67 20.08 10.78
C GLY A 77 4.18 20.20 11.12
N ARG A 78 3.28 19.86 10.21
CA ARG A 78 1.81 19.91 10.39
C ARG A 78 1.19 18.55 10.75
N SER A 79 2.01 17.56 11.08
CA SER A 79 1.58 16.18 11.32
C SER A 79 0.94 15.49 10.10
N ILE A 80 1.30 15.93 8.90
CA ILE A 80 0.91 15.34 7.64
C ILE A 80 2.05 14.45 7.16
N MET A 81 1.76 13.20 6.90
CA MET A 81 2.76 12.24 6.44
C MET A 81 2.82 12.20 4.92
N LEU A 82 3.63 13.07 4.33
CA LEU A 82 3.94 13.07 2.90
C LEU A 82 4.88 11.91 2.54
N PHE A 83 5.12 11.69 1.25
CA PHE A 83 6.19 10.80 0.84
C PHE A 83 7.55 11.40 1.23
N PRO A 84 8.50 10.57 1.68
CA PRO A 84 9.87 11.05 1.88
C PRO A 84 10.44 11.50 0.53
N SER A 85 11.35 12.47 0.53
CA SER A 85 12.10 12.76 -0.69
C SER A 85 12.92 11.54 -1.13
N LYS A 86 13.22 11.46 -2.43
CA LYS A 86 14.07 10.39 -2.98
C LYS A 86 15.39 10.27 -2.21
N GLU A 87 16.05 11.39 -1.97
CA GLU A 87 17.36 11.47 -1.30
C GLU A 87 17.29 10.98 0.14
N LYS A 88 16.23 11.37 0.87
CA LYS A 88 15.98 10.90 2.24
C LYS A 88 15.75 9.40 2.25
N PHE A 89 14.86 8.90 1.38
CA PHE A 89 14.53 7.48 1.36
C PHE A 89 15.71 6.61 0.90
N GLU A 90 16.47 7.06 -0.09
CA GLU A 90 17.70 6.39 -0.54
C GLU A 90 18.75 6.34 0.58
N SER A 91 18.98 7.44 1.29
CA SER A 91 19.87 7.49 2.45
C SER A 91 19.41 6.55 3.57
N THR A 92 18.09 6.49 3.82
CA THR A 92 17.50 5.59 4.82
C THR A 92 17.75 4.12 4.46
N LEU A 93 17.49 3.72 3.20
CA LEU A 93 17.75 2.36 2.74
C LEU A 93 19.23 1.98 2.82
N ARG A 94 20.14 2.90 2.45
CA ARG A 94 21.58 2.71 2.61
C ARG A 94 21.96 2.49 4.07
N GLY A 95 21.37 3.25 4.99
CA GLY A 95 21.56 3.05 6.42
C GLY A 95 21.10 1.68 6.94
N TRP A 96 20.18 1.02 6.25
CA TRP A 96 19.77 -0.36 6.50
C TRP A 96 20.59 -1.41 5.76
N GLY A 97 21.70 -1.03 5.12
CA GLY A 97 22.58 -1.94 4.38
C GLY A 97 22.00 -2.40 3.03
N VAL A 98 20.96 -1.74 2.50
CA VAL A 98 20.32 -2.14 1.25
C VAL A 98 21.20 -1.77 0.05
N ASN A 99 21.39 -2.73 -0.84
CA ASN A 99 22.03 -2.59 -2.15
C ASN A 99 21.01 -2.81 -3.27
N ASP A 100 21.35 -2.44 -4.52
CA ASP A 100 20.46 -2.63 -5.68
C ASP A 100 20.07 -4.11 -5.90
N ASP A 101 20.92 -5.04 -5.47
CA ASP A 101 20.72 -6.49 -5.60
C ASP A 101 20.27 -7.19 -4.30
N SER A 102 19.91 -6.43 -3.26
CA SER A 102 19.37 -6.98 -2.00
C SER A 102 18.01 -7.64 -2.21
N THR A 103 17.78 -8.75 -1.53
CA THR A 103 16.44 -9.33 -1.34
C THR A 103 15.86 -8.77 -0.06
N LEU A 104 14.71 -8.10 -0.15
CA LEU A 104 14.06 -7.48 0.99
C LEU A 104 12.86 -8.31 1.44
N VAL A 105 12.79 -8.60 2.74
CA VAL A 105 11.58 -9.16 3.37
C VAL A 105 11.03 -8.14 4.35
N LEU A 106 9.82 -7.71 4.11
CA LEU A 106 9.13 -6.70 4.89
C LEU A 106 8.07 -7.37 5.75
N TYR A 107 7.98 -7.01 7.02
CA TYR A 107 6.92 -7.52 7.88
C TYR A 107 6.47 -6.50 8.94
N ASP A 108 5.29 -6.74 9.48
CA ASP A 108 4.72 -5.92 10.56
C ASP A 108 3.92 -6.76 11.57
N ASP A 109 3.20 -6.08 12.47
CA ASP A 109 2.23 -6.65 13.40
C ASP A 109 0.82 -6.08 13.17
N SER A 110 0.48 -5.73 11.91
CA SER A 110 -0.69 -4.94 11.57
C SER A 110 -1.34 -5.35 10.24
N ARG A 111 -1.42 -6.66 9.96
CA ARG A 111 -2.02 -7.22 8.74
C ARG A 111 -1.40 -6.66 7.45
N SER A 112 -0.08 -6.53 7.44
CA SER A 112 0.73 -5.94 6.36
C SER A 112 0.50 -4.45 6.09
N ALA A 113 -0.31 -3.74 6.86
CA ALA A 113 -0.61 -2.33 6.58
C ALA A 113 0.61 -1.42 6.68
N LEU A 114 1.51 -1.69 7.63
CA LEU A 114 2.72 -0.90 7.84
C LEU A 114 3.82 -1.32 6.86
N ALA A 115 4.01 -2.61 6.66
CA ALA A 115 4.96 -3.16 5.69
C ALA A 115 4.60 -2.76 4.25
N ALA A 116 3.30 -2.69 3.92
CA ALA A 116 2.83 -2.25 2.61
C ALA A 116 3.21 -0.78 2.29
N ARG A 117 3.35 0.09 3.30
CA ARG A 117 3.86 1.45 3.06
C ARG A 117 5.30 1.41 2.56
N LEU A 118 6.14 0.60 3.16
CA LEU A 118 7.52 0.42 2.70
C LEU A 118 7.57 -0.24 1.32
N TYR A 119 6.76 -1.27 1.09
CA TYR A 119 6.61 -1.93 -0.21
C TYR A 119 6.22 -0.93 -1.31
N TYR A 120 5.20 -0.11 -1.06
CA TYR A 120 4.75 0.93 -1.98
C TYR A 120 5.85 1.95 -2.28
N LEU A 121 6.58 2.44 -1.27
CA LEU A 121 7.66 3.41 -1.46
C LEU A 121 8.83 2.83 -2.27
N LEU A 122 9.16 1.55 -2.07
CA LEU A 122 10.18 0.86 -2.87
C LEU A 122 9.77 0.84 -4.35
N ASP A 123 8.53 0.48 -4.65
CA ASP A 123 8.02 0.50 -6.04
C ASP A 123 7.91 1.93 -6.58
N LEU A 124 7.40 2.88 -5.78
CA LEU A 124 7.30 4.30 -6.15
C LEU A 124 8.65 4.85 -6.64
N TYR A 125 9.72 4.52 -5.96
CA TYR A 125 11.07 4.98 -6.27
C TYR A 125 11.88 3.99 -7.13
N GLY A 126 11.22 2.99 -7.71
CA GLY A 126 11.75 2.13 -8.76
C GLY A 126 12.81 1.13 -8.31
N PHE A 127 12.73 0.64 -7.07
CA PHE A 127 13.46 -0.55 -6.64
C PHE A 127 13.00 -1.78 -7.44
N ASP A 128 13.84 -2.80 -7.55
CA ASP A 128 13.48 -4.07 -8.23
C ASP A 128 12.50 -4.88 -7.38
N MET A 129 11.20 -4.78 -7.70
CA MET A 129 10.13 -5.42 -6.93
C MET A 129 10.12 -6.96 -7.00
N SER A 130 10.85 -7.57 -7.95
CA SER A 130 11.03 -9.04 -7.97
C SER A 130 11.78 -9.54 -6.73
N ARG A 131 12.56 -8.66 -6.10
CA ARG A 131 13.38 -8.90 -4.90
C ARG A 131 12.70 -8.49 -3.60
N VAL A 132 11.48 -7.96 -3.64
CA VAL A 132 10.76 -7.51 -2.45
C VAL A 132 9.66 -8.50 -2.09
N LYS A 133 9.65 -8.94 -0.84
CA LYS A 133 8.68 -9.88 -0.30
C LYS A 133 7.98 -9.28 0.91
N LEU A 134 6.71 -9.64 1.11
CA LEU A 134 5.96 -9.42 2.34
C LEU A 134 5.81 -10.77 3.06
N LEU A 135 6.16 -10.82 4.34
CA LEU A 135 5.88 -11.98 5.17
C LEU A 135 4.38 -12.00 5.52
N ASP A 136 3.64 -12.92 4.94
CA ASP A 136 2.19 -13.06 5.14
C ASP A 136 1.89 -13.52 6.57
N GLY A 137 1.06 -12.77 7.29
CA GLY A 137 0.85 -12.96 8.72
C GLY A 137 1.91 -12.28 9.61
N GLY A 138 2.98 -11.73 9.03
CA GLY A 138 3.95 -10.88 9.71
C GLY A 138 4.65 -11.51 10.90
N ALA A 139 4.84 -10.73 11.96
CA ALA A 139 5.50 -11.19 13.20
C ALA A 139 4.77 -12.37 13.85
N GLN A 140 3.46 -12.46 13.70
CA GLN A 140 2.64 -13.55 14.27
C GLN A 140 2.91 -14.87 13.55
N GLU A 141 2.99 -14.87 12.23
CA GLU A 141 3.33 -16.06 11.44
C GLU A 141 4.70 -16.59 11.82
N TRP A 142 5.71 -15.71 11.90
CA TRP A 142 7.05 -16.14 12.31
C TRP A 142 7.04 -16.76 13.71
N SER A 143 6.41 -16.12 14.69
CA SER A 143 6.42 -16.58 16.09
C SER A 143 5.64 -17.86 16.32
N GLY A 144 4.80 -18.28 15.37
CA GLY A 144 4.13 -19.59 15.42
C GLY A 144 5.07 -20.78 15.18
N PHE A 145 6.21 -20.55 14.52
CA PHE A 145 7.12 -21.61 14.09
C PHE A 145 8.59 -21.38 14.52
N ASN A 146 8.94 -20.16 14.87
CA ASN A 146 10.32 -19.75 15.16
C ASN A 146 10.38 -18.83 16.37
N GLU A 147 11.56 -18.74 16.98
CA GLU A 147 11.79 -17.84 18.10
C GLU A 147 12.00 -16.39 17.64
N LEU A 148 11.53 -15.45 18.45
CA LEU A 148 11.84 -14.04 18.37
C LEU A 148 13.04 -13.73 19.28
N THR A 149 13.85 -12.75 18.89
CA THR A 149 14.90 -12.19 19.74
C THR A 149 14.53 -10.81 20.28
N LYS A 150 15.03 -10.47 21.46
CA LYS A 150 14.98 -9.11 22.03
C LYS A 150 16.32 -8.38 21.95
N VAL A 151 17.34 -9.08 21.43
CA VAL A 151 18.68 -8.51 21.24
C VAL A 151 18.67 -7.64 19.98
N ALA A 152 19.01 -6.37 20.13
CA ALA A 152 19.07 -5.44 19.01
C ALA A 152 19.97 -5.99 17.88
N THR A 153 19.47 -5.91 16.66
CA THR A 153 20.31 -6.18 15.48
C THR A 153 21.37 -5.10 15.37
N ALA A 154 22.63 -5.52 15.20
CA ALA A 154 23.71 -4.59 14.97
C ALA A 154 23.47 -3.76 13.70
N ALA A 155 23.85 -2.49 13.73
CA ALA A 155 23.78 -1.66 12.55
C ALA A 155 24.63 -2.27 11.42
N PRO A 156 24.06 -2.49 10.23
CA PRO A 156 24.82 -3.01 9.11
C PRO A 156 25.80 -1.96 8.57
N GLU A 157 26.75 -2.41 7.75
CA GLU A 157 27.48 -1.48 6.89
C GLU A 157 26.51 -0.78 5.92
N ALA A 158 26.81 0.47 5.59
CA ALA A 158 25.98 1.24 4.67
C ALA A 158 25.92 0.59 3.28
N GLY A 159 24.72 0.40 2.77
CA GLY A 159 24.49 -0.12 1.43
C GLY A 159 24.74 0.92 0.33
N LYS A 160 24.54 0.47 -0.93
CA LYS A 160 24.81 1.27 -2.14
C LYS A 160 23.61 1.32 -3.09
N VAL A 161 22.38 1.26 -2.55
CA VAL A 161 21.17 1.32 -3.39
C VAL A 161 21.06 2.67 -4.10
N THR A 162 20.56 2.64 -5.34
CA THR A 162 20.26 3.83 -6.14
C THR A 162 18.81 3.83 -6.55
N LEU A 163 18.05 4.82 -6.09
CA LEU A 163 16.64 4.98 -6.40
C LEU A 163 16.42 5.88 -7.63
N LYS A 164 15.26 5.69 -8.26
CA LYS A 164 14.78 6.53 -9.37
C LYS A 164 13.89 7.67 -8.83
N GLN A 165 13.52 8.60 -9.70
CA GLN A 165 12.49 9.58 -9.37
C GLN A 165 11.14 8.88 -9.13
N ALA A 166 10.32 9.48 -8.26
CA ALA A 166 9.00 8.95 -7.95
C ALA A 166 8.14 8.79 -9.21
N LYS A 167 7.53 7.63 -9.37
CA LYS A 167 6.61 7.34 -10.49
C LYS A 167 5.35 8.18 -10.36
N ARG A 168 5.23 9.25 -11.15
CA ARG A 168 4.12 10.22 -11.08
C ARG A 168 2.75 9.56 -11.23
N GLN A 169 2.64 8.47 -11.97
CA GLN A 169 1.40 7.71 -12.17
C GLN A 169 0.97 6.89 -10.95
N TYR A 170 1.71 6.86 -9.85
CA TYR A 170 1.37 6.09 -8.65
C TYR A 170 0.68 6.93 -7.57
N TYR A 171 0.64 8.24 -7.71
CA TYR A 171 0.04 9.12 -6.72
C TYR A 171 -0.72 10.29 -7.34
N VAL A 172 -1.55 10.90 -6.53
CA VAL A 172 -2.25 12.14 -6.83
C VAL A 172 -2.04 13.14 -5.71
N GLU A 173 -2.10 14.42 -6.05
CA GLU A 173 -2.17 15.52 -5.11
C GLU A 173 -3.64 15.90 -4.86
N TRP A 174 -3.93 16.55 -3.74
CA TRP A 174 -5.30 16.88 -3.35
C TRP A 174 -6.03 17.75 -4.38
N GLN A 175 -5.32 18.63 -5.08
CA GLN A 175 -5.90 19.48 -6.13
C GLN A 175 -6.48 18.64 -7.27
N GLN A 176 -5.79 17.56 -7.66
CA GLN A 176 -6.27 16.66 -8.70
C GLN A 176 -7.50 15.87 -8.23
N VAL A 177 -7.53 15.43 -6.97
CA VAL A 177 -8.73 14.78 -6.40
C VAL A 177 -9.90 15.76 -6.39
N TYR A 178 -9.69 17.00 -5.96
CA TYR A 178 -10.72 18.03 -5.96
C TYR A 178 -11.28 18.26 -7.38
N ASP A 179 -10.41 18.43 -8.36
CA ASP A 179 -10.79 18.73 -9.74
C ASP A 179 -11.52 17.53 -10.40
N GLU A 180 -10.97 16.34 -10.32
CA GLU A 180 -11.50 15.18 -11.06
C GLU A 180 -12.70 14.53 -10.36
N VAL A 181 -12.70 14.43 -9.03
CA VAL A 181 -13.77 13.76 -8.28
C VAL A 181 -14.91 14.72 -7.95
N LEU A 182 -14.59 15.92 -7.45
CA LEU A 182 -15.63 16.85 -6.97
C LEU A 182 -16.15 17.77 -8.08
N SER A 183 -15.23 18.47 -8.77
CA SER A 183 -15.62 19.50 -9.76
C SER A 183 -16.15 18.88 -11.04
N ARG A 184 -15.38 17.96 -11.64
CA ARG A 184 -15.74 17.34 -12.92
C ARG A 184 -16.59 16.07 -12.78
N ARG A 185 -16.57 15.42 -11.61
CA ARG A 185 -17.23 14.14 -11.35
C ARG A 185 -16.90 13.12 -12.45
N ASP A 186 -15.60 12.96 -12.76
CA ASP A 186 -15.14 12.08 -13.83
C ASP A 186 -15.61 10.65 -13.55
N PRO A 187 -16.49 10.08 -14.40
CA PRO A 187 -17.03 8.75 -14.19
C PRO A 187 -15.96 7.64 -14.34
N ASN A 188 -14.76 7.98 -14.83
CA ASN A 188 -13.64 7.05 -14.94
C ASN A 188 -12.76 7.00 -13.69
N VAL A 189 -13.03 7.85 -12.68
CA VAL A 189 -12.31 7.88 -11.42
C VAL A 189 -13.17 7.33 -10.30
N VAL A 190 -12.62 6.41 -9.51
CA VAL A 190 -13.22 5.92 -8.27
C VAL A 190 -12.32 6.31 -7.12
N LEU A 191 -12.82 7.10 -6.17
CA LEU A 191 -12.11 7.46 -4.95
C LEU A 191 -12.48 6.50 -3.82
N ILE A 192 -11.47 5.91 -3.18
CA ILE A 192 -11.65 4.95 -2.08
C ILE A 192 -11.04 5.49 -0.80
N ASP A 193 -11.85 5.54 0.25
CA ASP A 193 -11.39 5.71 1.63
C ASP A 193 -11.08 4.34 2.25
N ALA A 194 -9.80 4.09 2.53
CA ALA A 194 -9.33 2.82 3.11
C ALA A 194 -9.35 2.81 4.65
N ARG A 195 -9.95 3.81 5.30
CA ARG A 195 -10.07 3.91 6.76
C ARG A 195 -11.19 3.01 7.29
N PRO A 196 -11.19 2.70 8.60
CA PRO A 196 -12.34 2.09 9.27
C PRO A 196 -13.63 2.86 9.01
N HIS A 197 -14.73 2.13 8.92
CA HIS A 197 -16.04 2.66 8.57
C HIS A 197 -16.50 3.82 9.48
N ASP A 198 -16.28 3.70 10.80
CA ASP A 198 -16.65 4.76 11.75
C ASP A 198 -15.84 6.06 11.56
N MET A 199 -14.63 5.97 10.99
CA MET A 199 -13.85 7.17 10.60
C MET A 199 -14.40 7.79 9.30
N TYR A 200 -14.80 6.95 8.34
CA TYR A 200 -15.42 7.37 7.09
C TYR A 200 -16.74 8.12 7.36
N THR A 201 -17.62 7.57 8.18
CA THR A 201 -18.90 8.18 8.51
C THR A 201 -18.81 9.42 9.41
N GLY A 202 -17.64 9.66 10.01
CA GLY A 202 -17.44 10.76 10.96
C GLY A 202 -17.87 10.45 12.40
N LYS A 203 -18.32 9.20 12.69
CA LYS A 203 -18.64 8.77 14.07
C LYS A 203 -17.42 8.79 14.99
N VAL A 204 -16.23 8.49 14.43
CA VAL A 204 -14.95 8.50 15.14
C VAL A 204 -14.02 9.52 14.51
N ILE A 205 -13.60 10.51 15.29
CA ILE A 205 -12.59 11.50 14.93
C ILE A 205 -11.31 11.13 15.69
N LYS A 206 -10.32 10.60 14.98
CA LYS A 206 -9.07 10.18 15.60
C LYS A 206 -7.88 10.70 14.80
N HIS A 207 -7.00 11.47 15.46
CA HIS A 207 -5.84 12.13 14.87
C HIS A 207 -6.20 13.12 13.73
N SER A 208 -7.44 13.58 13.69
CA SER A 208 -8.03 14.47 12.69
C SER A 208 -8.62 15.69 13.35
N VAL A 209 -8.78 16.77 12.61
CA VAL A 209 -9.48 17.98 13.06
C VAL A 209 -10.95 17.98 12.64
N GLN A 210 -11.28 17.18 11.62
CA GLN A 210 -12.66 16.97 11.15
C GLN A 210 -12.97 15.46 11.04
N GLY A 211 -14.22 15.07 11.21
CA GLY A 211 -14.73 13.72 10.92
C GLY A 211 -15.39 13.66 9.55
N GLY A 212 -15.56 12.45 9.02
CA GLY A 212 -16.19 12.23 7.72
C GLY A 212 -15.18 11.83 6.65
N HIS A 213 -15.55 12.05 5.38
CA HIS A 213 -14.79 11.62 4.23
C HIS A 213 -14.76 12.67 3.11
N ILE A 214 -13.88 12.50 2.15
CA ILE A 214 -13.81 13.32 0.93
C ILE A 214 -15.08 13.04 0.11
N PRO A 215 -15.85 14.07 -0.32
CA PRO A 215 -17.03 13.85 -1.12
C PRO A 215 -16.75 13.01 -2.37
N GLY A 216 -17.66 12.05 -2.65
CA GLY A 216 -17.51 11.09 -3.73
C GLY A 216 -16.69 9.84 -3.40
N ALA A 217 -16.09 9.74 -2.22
CA ALA A 217 -15.37 8.56 -1.80
C ALA A 217 -16.33 7.43 -1.38
N ILE A 218 -16.07 6.22 -1.88
CA ILE A 218 -16.64 4.99 -1.32
C ILE A 218 -15.73 4.45 -0.20
N ASN A 219 -16.29 3.76 0.78
CA ASN A 219 -15.50 3.16 1.85
C ASN A 219 -15.16 1.70 1.54
N VAL A 220 -13.87 1.38 1.45
CA VAL A 220 -13.35 0.01 1.37
C VAL A 220 -12.23 -0.14 2.38
N VAL A 221 -12.52 -0.77 3.50
CA VAL A 221 -11.56 -0.94 4.61
C VAL A 221 -10.48 -1.94 4.20
N SER A 222 -9.30 -1.46 3.78
CA SER A 222 -8.24 -2.34 3.26
C SER A 222 -7.77 -3.41 4.25
N LEU A 223 -7.87 -3.14 5.56
CA LEU A 223 -7.55 -4.13 6.60
C LEU A 223 -8.46 -5.37 6.57
N ASP A 224 -9.65 -5.27 5.97
CA ASP A 224 -10.58 -6.40 5.84
C ASP A 224 -10.17 -7.37 4.71
N GLY A 225 -9.08 -7.07 4.01
CA GLY A 225 -8.43 -7.97 3.06
C GLY A 225 -7.54 -9.05 3.72
N ALA A 226 -7.43 -9.03 5.05
CA ALA A 226 -6.65 -10.01 5.81
C ALA A 226 -7.42 -10.46 7.07
N ASP A 227 -7.15 -11.68 7.50
CA ASP A 227 -7.72 -12.25 8.71
C ASP A 227 -7.25 -11.52 9.97
N GLY A 228 -8.17 -11.20 10.87
CA GLY A 228 -7.88 -10.45 12.08
C GLY A 228 -7.07 -11.19 13.13
N GLN A 229 -7.10 -12.55 13.12
CA GLN A 229 -6.40 -13.39 14.08
C GLN A 229 -5.04 -13.84 13.57
N THR A 230 -4.98 -14.41 12.36
CA THR A 230 -3.73 -14.89 11.75
C THR A 230 -2.93 -13.81 11.07
N GLN A 231 -3.55 -12.66 10.81
CA GLN A 231 -3.03 -11.53 10.03
C GLN A 231 -2.67 -11.86 8.57
N LYS A 232 -2.99 -13.07 8.09
CA LYS A 232 -2.77 -13.51 6.71
C LYS A 232 -3.79 -12.91 5.76
N TRP A 233 -3.35 -12.63 4.55
CA TRP A 233 -4.22 -12.17 3.49
C TRP A 233 -5.23 -13.25 3.12
N PHE A 234 -6.47 -12.86 2.86
CA PHE A 234 -7.46 -13.74 2.28
C PHE A 234 -7.07 -14.15 0.86
N ASP A 235 -7.70 -15.24 0.38
CA ASP A 235 -7.55 -15.67 -1.02
C ASP A 235 -7.94 -14.59 -2.03
N VAL A 236 -7.67 -14.86 -3.30
CA VAL A 236 -7.90 -13.91 -4.40
C VAL A 236 -9.38 -13.58 -4.56
N GLU A 237 -10.25 -14.56 -4.41
CA GLU A 237 -11.70 -14.44 -4.57
C GLU A 237 -12.29 -13.52 -3.51
N ARG A 238 -11.94 -13.76 -2.25
CA ARG A 238 -12.41 -12.94 -1.12
C ARG A 238 -11.84 -11.53 -1.17
N LEU A 239 -10.57 -11.39 -1.56
CA LEU A 239 -9.95 -10.08 -1.74
C LEU A 239 -10.60 -9.31 -2.90
N ALA A 240 -10.91 -9.96 -4.02
CA ALA A 240 -11.61 -9.35 -5.14
C ALA A 240 -13.04 -8.91 -4.76
N ALA A 241 -13.73 -9.70 -3.94
CA ALA A 241 -15.05 -9.35 -3.43
C ALA A 241 -15.04 -8.08 -2.57
N LEU A 242 -13.96 -7.83 -1.81
CA LEU A 242 -13.78 -6.60 -1.04
C LEU A 242 -13.80 -5.35 -1.92
N TYR A 243 -13.20 -5.41 -3.10
CA TYR A 243 -13.08 -4.29 -4.05
C TYR A 243 -14.13 -4.31 -5.18
N LYS A 244 -15.21 -5.08 -5.05
CA LYS A 244 -16.22 -5.27 -6.12
C LYS A 244 -16.88 -3.98 -6.63
N GLN A 245 -16.88 -2.91 -5.81
CA GLN A 245 -17.43 -1.62 -6.20
C GLN A 245 -16.47 -0.78 -7.06
N ALA A 246 -15.21 -1.17 -7.14
CA ALA A 246 -14.18 -0.51 -7.92
C ALA A 246 -13.92 -1.32 -9.21
N ALA A 247 -14.44 -0.89 -10.35
CA ALA A 247 -14.21 -1.59 -11.61
C ALA A 247 -12.76 -1.48 -12.07
N LYS A 248 -12.21 -2.59 -12.65
CA LYS A 248 -10.78 -2.69 -12.98
C LYS A 248 -10.33 -1.80 -14.15
N ASP A 249 -11.26 -1.33 -14.95
CA ASP A 249 -11.04 -0.42 -16.09
C ASP A 249 -11.01 1.05 -15.68
N LYS A 250 -11.30 1.35 -14.42
CA LYS A 250 -11.28 2.71 -13.86
C LYS A 250 -9.92 3.07 -13.28
N THR A 251 -9.67 4.37 -13.19
CA THR A 251 -8.59 4.93 -12.35
C THR A 251 -9.04 4.91 -10.90
N ILE A 252 -8.26 4.27 -10.04
CA ILE A 252 -8.57 4.17 -8.62
C ILE A 252 -7.69 5.13 -7.84
N TYR A 253 -8.30 6.05 -7.10
CA TYR A 253 -7.64 6.89 -6.11
C TYR A 253 -7.88 6.33 -4.73
N LEU A 254 -6.82 6.20 -3.94
CA LEU A 254 -6.87 5.68 -2.58
C LEU A 254 -6.39 6.72 -1.59
N TYR A 255 -7.09 6.85 -0.48
CA TYR A 255 -6.57 7.56 0.68
C TYR A 255 -6.85 6.81 1.98
N CYS A 256 -6.11 7.16 3.00
CA CYS A 256 -6.38 6.83 4.39
C CYS A 256 -5.93 8.01 5.25
N HIS A 257 -5.72 7.82 6.54
CA HIS A 257 -5.31 8.93 7.40
C HIS A 257 -3.88 9.43 7.07
N ASP A 258 -2.90 8.52 7.11
CA ASP A 258 -1.45 8.81 7.14
C ASP A 258 -0.61 7.94 6.18
N GLY A 259 -1.23 7.26 5.22
CA GLY A 259 -0.52 6.57 4.15
C GLY A 259 -0.37 5.06 4.29
N PHE A 260 -0.60 4.45 5.45
CA PHE A 260 -0.36 3.01 5.65
C PHE A 260 -1.45 2.13 5.02
N ARG A 261 -2.71 2.34 5.41
CA ARG A 261 -3.85 1.55 4.91
C ARG A 261 -4.12 1.74 3.42
N MET A 262 -3.93 2.95 2.89
CA MET A 262 -4.04 3.16 1.44
C MET A 262 -2.92 2.45 0.68
N SER A 263 -1.71 2.36 1.23
CA SER A 263 -0.62 1.58 0.61
C SER A 263 -0.94 0.08 0.62
N LEU A 264 -1.56 -0.45 1.69
CA LEU A 264 -2.07 -1.82 1.70
C LEU A 264 -3.11 -2.02 0.60
N GLY A 265 -4.11 -1.14 0.49
CA GLY A 265 -5.12 -1.18 -0.56
C GLY A 265 -4.49 -1.10 -1.96
N TRP A 266 -3.44 -0.30 -2.13
CA TRP A 266 -2.70 -0.21 -3.38
C TRP A 266 -2.05 -1.57 -3.74
N VAL A 267 -1.34 -2.21 -2.81
CA VAL A 267 -0.72 -3.53 -3.05
C VAL A 267 -1.78 -4.59 -3.35
N GLN A 268 -2.90 -4.59 -2.61
CA GLN A 268 -4.02 -5.50 -2.83
C GLN A 268 -4.62 -5.35 -4.23
N LEU A 269 -4.94 -4.13 -4.64
CA LEU A 269 -5.49 -3.85 -5.97
C LEU A 269 -4.51 -4.20 -7.09
N LYS A 270 -3.22 -3.86 -6.94
CA LYS A 270 -2.18 -4.25 -7.90
C LYS A 270 -2.08 -5.77 -8.02
N SER A 271 -2.13 -6.51 -6.90
CA SER A 271 -2.11 -7.97 -6.90
C SER A 271 -3.35 -8.59 -7.59
N LEU A 272 -4.48 -7.89 -7.59
CA LEU A 272 -5.70 -8.27 -8.30
C LEU A 272 -5.69 -7.87 -9.79
N GLY A 273 -4.61 -7.24 -10.28
CA GLY A 273 -4.45 -6.84 -11.69
C GLY A 273 -5.06 -5.48 -12.06
N TYR A 274 -5.39 -4.62 -11.09
CA TYR A 274 -5.77 -3.23 -11.39
C TYR A 274 -4.56 -2.47 -11.96
N ARG A 275 -4.76 -1.77 -13.06
CA ARG A 275 -3.67 -1.13 -13.81
C ARG A 275 -3.35 0.28 -13.28
N ASP A 276 -4.36 1.12 -13.13
CA ASP A 276 -4.23 2.51 -12.72
C ASP A 276 -4.75 2.69 -11.29
N VAL A 277 -3.83 2.60 -10.32
CA VAL A 277 -4.10 2.77 -8.90
C VAL A 277 -3.13 3.81 -8.35
N ARG A 278 -3.67 4.88 -7.78
CA ARG A 278 -2.90 6.01 -7.27
C ARG A 278 -3.29 6.32 -5.83
N VAL A 279 -2.35 6.72 -5.02
CA VAL A 279 -2.62 7.10 -3.62
C VAL A 279 -2.54 8.61 -3.45
N LEU A 280 -3.40 9.17 -2.60
CA LEU A 280 -3.36 10.59 -2.26
C LEU A 280 -2.18 10.87 -1.33
N ASN A 281 -1.21 11.65 -1.82
CA ASN A 281 -0.06 12.08 -1.02
C ASN A 281 -0.52 12.94 0.17
N GLY A 282 -0.16 12.54 1.39
CA GLY A 282 -0.64 13.16 2.63
C GLY A 282 -2.00 12.67 3.13
N GLY A 283 -2.75 11.92 2.31
CA GLY A 283 -4.01 11.28 2.69
C GLY A 283 -5.06 12.24 3.25
N TRP A 284 -5.88 11.72 4.17
CA TRP A 284 -6.88 12.52 4.89
C TRP A 284 -6.26 13.68 5.67
N GLY A 285 -5.05 13.49 6.19
CA GLY A 285 -4.37 14.53 6.97
C GLY A 285 -4.13 15.84 6.23
N ILE A 286 -3.96 15.81 4.89
CA ILE A 286 -3.85 17.03 4.10
C ILE A 286 -5.23 17.65 3.82
N TRP A 287 -6.27 16.81 3.68
CA TRP A 287 -7.63 17.24 3.38
C TRP A 287 -8.32 17.85 4.59
N ASP A 288 -8.29 17.18 5.73
CA ASP A 288 -9.03 17.58 6.94
C ASP A 288 -8.51 18.88 7.59
N ARG A 289 -7.28 19.27 7.30
CA ARG A 289 -6.67 20.52 7.78
C ARG A 289 -6.86 21.70 6.85
N ALA A 290 -7.32 21.43 5.64
CA ALA A 290 -7.69 22.48 4.68
C ALA A 290 -9.17 22.81 4.84
N PHE A 291 -9.53 23.69 5.80
CA PHE A 291 -10.92 24.04 6.13
C PHE A 291 -11.76 24.60 4.97
N THR A 292 -11.13 24.90 3.85
CA THR A 292 -11.82 25.30 2.61
C THR A 292 -12.22 24.11 1.74
N LEU A 293 -11.75 22.91 2.06
CA LEU A 293 -12.12 21.68 1.35
C LEU A 293 -13.37 21.06 1.97
N PRO A 294 -14.32 20.59 1.15
CA PRO A 294 -15.57 20.03 1.64
C PRO A 294 -15.37 18.65 2.26
N VAL A 295 -16.21 18.34 3.24
CA VAL A 295 -16.24 17.05 3.94
C VAL A 295 -17.69 16.59 4.04
N VAL A 296 -17.94 15.32 3.80
CA VAL A 296 -19.23 14.66 3.97
C VAL A 296 -19.17 13.73 5.18
N THR A 297 -20.27 13.65 5.93
CA THR A 297 -20.45 12.70 7.02
C THR A 297 -21.61 11.73 6.69
N GLY A 298 -21.64 10.57 7.36
CA GLY A 298 -22.68 9.56 7.12
C GLY A 298 -22.26 8.51 6.09
N GLU A 299 -23.25 7.79 5.57
CA GLU A 299 -23.04 6.56 4.79
C GLU A 299 -22.90 6.82 3.28
N THR A 300 -23.37 7.94 2.78
CA THR A 300 -23.43 8.25 1.34
C THR A 300 -22.16 8.96 0.89
N PRO A 301 -21.62 8.63 -0.29
CA PRO A 301 -20.43 9.30 -0.83
C PRO A 301 -20.60 10.81 -1.04
N PHE A 302 -21.83 11.26 -1.32
CA PHE A 302 -22.20 12.66 -1.39
C PHE A 302 -23.40 12.90 -0.48
N ASP A 303 -23.44 14.03 0.22
CA ASP A 303 -24.66 14.50 0.89
C ASP A 303 -25.59 15.24 -0.09
N GLU A 304 -26.75 15.68 0.42
CA GLU A 304 -27.75 16.38 -0.40
C GLU A 304 -27.22 17.71 -0.96
N GLU A 305 -26.30 18.37 -0.26
CA GLU A 305 -25.70 19.63 -0.69
C GLU A 305 -24.79 19.44 -1.93
N PHE A 306 -24.15 18.26 -2.07
CA PHE A 306 -23.33 17.89 -3.22
C PHE A 306 -24.08 17.06 -4.28
N ALA A 307 -25.36 16.83 -4.12
CA ALA A 307 -26.18 16.02 -5.03
C ALA A 307 -26.58 16.73 -6.33
N LEU A 308 -26.11 17.95 -6.57
CA LEU A 308 -26.46 18.78 -7.74
C LEU A 308 -25.57 18.51 -8.96
#